data_7ec10e6502f7400c62abafba6aa48230
#
_entry.id   7ec10e6502f7400c62abafba6aa48230
#
_cell.length_a   1.000
_cell.length_b   1.000
_cell.length_c   1.000
_cell.angle_alpha   90.00
_cell.angle_beta   90.00
_cell.angle_gamma   90.00
#
_symmetry.space_group_name_H-M   'P 1'
#
loop_
_entity.id
_entity.type
_entity.pdbx_description
1 polymer ?
#
loop_
_entity_poly.entity_id
_entity_poly.type
_entity_poly.pdbx_seq_one_letter_code
_entity_poly.pdbx_strand_id
1 'polypeptide(L)'
;ELNKIISDEMVISSILKFRFPVIYKKLGFILKPFVKILLKKKIAQIKTIKDFQVIVAHFVKKMVETTTDGLELVGFDKLEKGKGYLFISNHRDISLDPAFIDYALYKTGCDTVRIAIGDNLLRIPAATSLMRLNRSFIVKRSIEAPREKLKALTHLSNYIGLSIEENKSIWIAQREGRAKDGNDKTEDAVLKMISLYGRQKKQSFSEYMSSLNIVPVSITYEYDPNDLAKANELYEKEKNGEYHKDEFEDIETITRGIRGYKGHVKLVAGDPI
;
A
#
# COMPACT_ATOMS: atom_id res chain seq x y z
N GLU A 1 -17.54 -6.70 0.04
CA GLU A 1 -16.76 -5.47 0.22
C GLU A 1 -17.16 -4.39 -0.81
N LEU A 2 -17.24 -4.69 -2.10
CA LEU A 2 -17.62 -3.71 -3.14
C LEU A 2 -18.96 -3.01 -2.82
N ASN A 3 -19.96 -3.77 -2.39
CA ASN A 3 -21.25 -3.20 -2.01
C ASN A 3 -21.16 -2.25 -0.80
N LYS A 4 -20.26 -2.50 0.14
CA LYS A 4 -20.00 -1.59 1.28
C LYS A 4 -19.42 -0.27 0.78
N ILE A 5 -18.42 -0.32 -0.12
CA ILE A 5 -17.78 0.88 -0.68
C ILE A 5 -18.80 1.78 -1.39
N ILE A 6 -19.67 1.22 -2.25
CA ILE A 6 -20.66 2.02 -2.99
C ILE A 6 -21.87 2.44 -2.16
N SER A 7 -22.05 1.86 -0.97
CA SER A 7 -23.09 2.28 -0.03
C SER A 7 -22.61 3.37 0.90
N ASP A 8 -21.31 3.62 0.96
CA ASP A 8 -20.70 4.63 1.81
C ASP A 8 -20.90 6.04 1.23
N GLU A 9 -21.61 6.86 1.97
CA GLU A 9 -21.94 8.24 1.60
C GLU A 9 -20.70 9.14 1.40
N MET A 10 -19.64 8.89 2.18
CA MET A 10 -18.37 9.62 2.05
C MET A 10 -17.68 9.29 0.72
N VAL A 11 -17.69 8.01 0.33
CA VAL A 11 -17.11 7.57 -0.95
C VAL A 11 -17.85 8.21 -2.12
N ILE A 12 -19.18 8.15 -2.12
CA ILE A 12 -20.02 8.75 -3.19
C ILE A 12 -19.77 10.26 -3.28
N SER A 13 -19.75 10.92 -2.12
CA SER A 13 -19.50 12.37 -2.05
C SER A 13 -18.10 12.71 -2.54
N SER A 14 -17.08 11.91 -2.21
CA SER A 14 -15.70 12.10 -2.66
C SER A 14 -15.56 11.91 -4.16
N ILE A 15 -16.20 10.88 -4.73
CA ILE A 15 -16.23 10.64 -6.18
C ILE A 15 -16.89 11.83 -6.90
N LEU A 16 -18.01 12.32 -6.39
CA LEU A 16 -18.70 13.47 -6.97
C LEU A 16 -17.88 14.77 -6.87
N LYS A 17 -17.28 15.04 -5.72
CA LYS A 17 -16.39 16.19 -5.53
C LYS A 17 -15.18 16.12 -6.48
N PHE A 18 -14.64 14.94 -6.68
CA PHE A 18 -13.49 14.75 -7.56
C PHE A 18 -13.85 14.88 -9.04
N ARG A 19 -14.97 14.27 -9.46
CA ARG A 19 -15.35 14.21 -10.88
C ARG A 19 -16.07 15.46 -11.35
N PHE A 20 -16.87 16.09 -10.46
CA PHE A 20 -17.75 17.21 -10.77
C PHE A 20 -17.74 18.28 -9.67
N PRO A 21 -16.58 18.92 -9.40
CA PRO A 21 -16.44 19.81 -8.23
C PRO A 21 -17.39 21.00 -8.22
N VAL A 22 -17.66 21.58 -9.38
CA VAL A 22 -18.56 22.74 -9.52
C VAL A 22 -20.03 22.33 -9.35
N ILE A 23 -20.42 21.22 -10.00
CA ILE A 23 -21.81 20.73 -9.97
C ILE A 23 -22.15 20.17 -8.59
N TYR A 24 -21.18 19.52 -7.92
CA TYR A 24 -21.38 18.96 -6.58
C TYR A 24 -21.80 20.02 -5.55
N LYS A 25 -21.23 21.22 -5.61
CA LYS A 25 -21.59 22.31 -4.69
C LYS A 25 -23.07 22.71 -4.79
N LYS A 26 -23.69 22.61 -5.97
CA LYS A 26 -25.08 23.05 -6.24
C LYS A 26 -26.07 21.87 -6.24
N LEU A 27 -25.69 20.73 -6.78
CA LEU A 27 -26.61 19.62 -7.10
C LEU A 27 -26.13 18.26 -6.56
N GLY A 28 -25.18 18.24 -5.61
CA GLY A 28 -24.56 17.01 -5.13
C GLY A 28 -25.56 15.99 -4.57
N PHE A 29 -26.59 16.44 -3.85
CA PHE A 29 -27.59 15.53 -3.27
C PHE A 29 -28.45 14.84 -4.36
N ILE A 30 -28.77 15.54 -5.46
CA ILE A 30 -29.52 14.98 -6.58
C ILE A 30 -28.68 13.97 -7.38
N LEU A 31 -27.37 14.22 -7.49
CA LEU A 31 -26.48 13.36 -8.27
C LEU A 31 -26.07 12.06 -7.55
N LYS A 32 -26.10 12.04 -6.22
CA LYS A 32 -25.74 10.87 -5.43
C LYS A 32 -26.45 9.58 -5.84
N PRO A 33 -27.79 9.54 -5.98
CA PRO A 33 -28.48 8.32 -6.37
C PRO A 33 -28.11 7.84 -7.78
N PHE A 34 -27.93 8.76 -8.72
CA PHE A 34 -27.50 8.41 -10.08
C PHE A 34 -26.08 7.82 -10.11
N VAL A 35 -25.15 8.43 -9.38
CA VAL A 35 -23.78 7.88 -9.25
C VAL A 35 -23.79 6.51 -8.58
N LYS A 36 -24.62 6.32 -7.55
CA LYS A 36 -24.79 5.03 -6.90
C LYS A 36 -25.29 3.94 -7.87
N ILE A 37 -26.25 4.26 -8.73
CA ILE A 37 -26.77 3.35 -9.75
C ILE A 37 -25.67 3.01 -10.79
N LEU A 38 -24.95 4.02 -11.27
CA LEU A 38 -23.85 3.82 -12.22
C LEU A 38 -22.72 2.96 -11.63
N LEU A 39 -22.35 3.22 -10.36
CA LEU A 39 -21.36 2.43 -9.65
C LEU A 39 -21.85 0.99 -9.45
N LYS A 40 -23.13 0.77 -9.09
CA LYS A 40 -23.71 -0.57 -9.00
C LYS A 40 -23.60 -1.34 -10.30
N LYS A 41 -23.91 -0.71 -11.45
CA LYS A 41 -23.77 -1.34 -12.77
C LYS A 41 -22.31 -1.71 -13.08
N LYS A 42 -21.36 -0.83 -12.79
CA LYS A 42 -19.93 -1.12 -12.98
C LYS A 42 -19.44 -2.26 -12.07
N ILE A 43 -19.84 -2.25 -10.80
CA ILE A 43 -19.45 -3.27 -9.83
C ILE A 43 -20.03 -4.64 -10.16
N ALA A 44 -21.24 -4.71 -10.74
CA ALA A 44 -21.84 -5.97 -11.18
C ALA A 44 -20.99 -6.72 -12.23
N GLN A 45 -20.09 -6.02 -12.91
CA GLN A 45 -19.15 -6.62 -13.88
C GLN A 45 -17.89 -7.18 -13.19
N ILE A 46 -17.61 -6.82 -11.93
CA ILE A 46 -16.46 -7.27 -11.16
C ILE A 46 -16.84 -8.58 -10.47
N LYS A 47 -16.34 -9.70 -10.97
CA LYS A 47 -16.60 -11.03 -10.42
C LYS A 47 -15.45 -11.58 -9.60
N THR A 48 -14.23 -11.14 -9.88
CA THR A 48 -13.00 -11.63 -9.26
C THR A 48 -12.15 -10.49 -8.71
N ILE A 49 -11.23 -10.80 -7.81
CA ILE A 49 -10.22 -9.85 -7.35
C ILE A 49 -9.38 -9.35 -8.53
N LYS A 50 -9.12 -10.19 -9.51
CA LYS A 50 -8.37 -9.81 -10.72
C LYS A 50 -9.09 -8.72 -11.52
N ASP A 51 -10.42 -8.83 -11.69
CA ASP A 51 -11.21 -7.78 -12.37
C ASP A 51 -11.09 -6.44 -11.63
N PHE A 52 -11.13 -6.49 -10.29
CA PHE A 52 -10.95 -5.30 -9.46
C PHE A 52 -9.54 -4.71 -9.64
N GLN A 53 -8.51 -5.53 -9.65
CA GLN A 53 -7.11 -5.08 -9.84
C GLN A 53 -6.88 -4.44 -11.21
N VAL A 54 -7.56 -4.90 -12.26
CA VAL A 54 -7.54 -4.24 -13.58
C VAL A 54 -8.09 -2.80 -13.47
N ILE A 55 -9.16 -2.59 -12.72
CA ILE A 55 -9.72 -1.25 -12.49
C ILE A 55 -8.73 -0.36 -11.71
N VAL A 56 -8.10 -0.92 -10.67
CA VAL A 56 -7.06 -0.21 -9.90
C VAL A 56 -5.87 0.16 -10.80
N ALA A 57 -5.41 -0.77 -11.65
CA ALA A 57 -4.32 -0.51 -12.58
C ALA A 57 -4.64 0.63 -13.57
N HIS A 58 -5.87 0.70 -14.09
CA HIS A 58 -6.32 1.82 -14.93
C HIS A 58 -6.35 3.16 -14.16
N PHE A 59 -6.77 3.12 -12.89
CA PHE A 59 -6.74 4.30 -12.04
C PHE A 59 -5.30 4.78 -11.79
N VAL A 60 -4.39 3.85 -11.45
CA VAL A 60 -2.97 4.16 -11.26
C VAL A 60 -2.35 4.70 -12.54
N LYS A 61 -2.63 4.08 -13.70
CA LYS A 61 -2.19 4.58 -15.01
C LYS A 61 -2.60 6.04 -15.20
N LYS A 62 -3.88 6.35 -15.00
CA LYS A 62 -4.38 7.72 -15.17
C LYS A 62 -3.74 8.70 -14.17
N MET A 63 -3.53 8.28 -12.93
CA MET A 63 -2.86 9.08 -11.91
C MET A 63 -1.41 9.38 -12.33
N VAL A 64 -0.67 8.38 -12.80
CA VAL A 64 0.69 8.56 -13.35
C VAL A 64 0.67 9.60 -14.48
N GLU A 65 -0.21 9.44 -15.46
CA GLU A 65 -0.31 10.34 -16.63
C GLU A 65 -0.67 11.80 -16.26
N THR A 66 -1.32 12.01 -15.12
CA THR A 66 -1.81 13.35 -14.73
C THR A 66 -1.01 14.02 -13.62
N THR A 67 -0.18 13.28 -12.89
CA THR A 67 0.51 13.79 -11.70
C THR A 67 2.00 13.48 -11.67
N THR A 68 2.56 12.90 -12.75
CA THR A 68 3.99 12.64 -12.89
C THR A 68 4.48 13.03 -14.28
N ASP A 69 5.78 13.25 -14.43
CA ASP A 69 6.45 13.41 -15.72
C ASP A 69 6.87 12.06 -16.33
N GLY A 70 6.62 10.99 -15.62
CA GLY A 70 6.87 9.64 -16.04
C GLY A 70 7.06 8.68 -14.86
N LEU A 71 6.77 7.41 -15.12
CA LEU A 71 7.01 6.30 -14.20
C LEU A 71 7.97 5.32 -14.87
N GLU A 72 9.20 5.30 -14.40
CA GLU A 72 10.23 4.36 -14.83
C GLU A 72 10.20 3.10 -13.96
N LEU A 73 10.12 1.93 -14.60
CA LEU A 73 10.08 0.61 -13.94
C LEU A 73 11.27 -0.21 -14.43
N VAL A 74 12.18 -0.56 -13.53
CA VAL A 74 13.42 -1.29 -13.84
C VAL A 74 13.44 -2.62 -13.09
N GLY A 75 13.83 -3.71 -13.75
CA GLY A 75 14.08 -5.01 -13.17
C GLY A 75 12.83 -5.88 -12.94
N PHE A 76 11.62 -5.36 -13.07
CA PHE A 76 10.38 -6.13 -12.90
C PHE A 76 10.12 -7.13 -14.04
N ASP A 77 10.68 -6.89 -15.21
CA ASP A 77 10.62 -7.76 -16.39
C ASP A 77 11.43 -9.05 -16.23
N LYS A 78 12.39 -9.08 -15.30
CA LYS A 78 13.19 -10.26 -14.96
C LYS A 78 12.47 -11.25 -14.03
N LEU A 79 11.34 -10.87 -13.46
CA LEU A 79 10.62 -11.70 -12.49
C LEU A 79 9.86 -12.82 -13.20
N GLU A 80 9.96 -14.03 -12.65
CA GLU A 80 9.28 -15.22 -13.16
C GLU A 80 7.79 -15.19 -12.82
N LYS A 81 6.94 -15.38 -13.84
CA LYS A 81 5.49 -15.47 -13.64
C LYS A 81 5.12 -16.72 -12.87
N GLY A 82 4.24 -16.58 -11.90
CA GLY A 82 3.77 -17.69 -11.07
C GLY A 82 4.69 -18.03 -9.89
N LYS A 83 5.81 -17.33 -9.71
CA LYS A 83 6.69 -17.46 -8.55
C LYS A 83 6.35 -16.43 -7.49
N GLY A 84 6.39 -16.82 -6.22
CA GLY A 84 6.20 -15.94 -5.08
C GLY A 84 7.48 -15.19 -4.71
N TYR A 85 7.38 -13.90 -4.49
CA TYR A 85 8.47 -13.01 -4.09
C TYR A 85 8.12 -12.19 -2.87
N LEU A 86 9.07 -11.98 -1.98
CA LEU A 86 8.96 -11.03 -0.89
C LEU A 86 9.60 -9.71 -1.31
N PHE A 87 8.78 -8.73 -1.72
CA PHE A 87 9.23 -7.38 -2.02
C PHE A 87 9.43 -6.59 -0.74
N ILE A 88 10.65 -6.09 -0.52
CA ILE A 88 10.99 -5.20 0.59
C ILE A 88 11.45 -3.88 -0.01
N SER A 89 10.75 -2.77 0.32
CA SER A 89 11.10 -1.46 -0.20
C SER A 89 11.30 -0.42 0.88
N ASN A 90 11.98 0.67 0.54
CA ASN A 90 11.83 1.91 1.30
C ASN A 90 10.36 2.36 1.28
N HIS A 91 9.99 3.23 2.20
CA HIS A 91 8.58 3.64 2.37
C HIS A 91 8.47 5.17 2.37
N ARG A 92 7.91 5.71 1.29
CA ARG A 92 7.74 7.14 1.05
C ARG A 92 6.28 7.59 1.14
N ASP A 93 5.36 6.79 0.58
CA ASP A 93 3.93 7.10 0.55
C ASP A 93 3.10 5.91 1.05
N ILE A 94 2.01 6.20 1.79
CA ILE A 94 1.17 5.17 2.43
C ILE A 94 0.56 4.23 1.38
N SER A 95 0.05 4.79 0.29
CA SER A 95 -0.73 4.05 -0.70
C SER A 95 -0.01 3.84 -2.02
N LEU A 96 0.86 4.80 -2.41
CA LEU A 96 1.46 4.77 -3.75
C LEU A 96 2.61 3.79 -3.85
N ASP A 97 3.40 3.57 -2.80
CA ASP A 97 4.51 2.63 -2.85
C ASP A 97 4.03 1.21 -3.24
N PRO A 98 3.08 0.58 -2.51
CA PRO A 98 2.55 -0.71 -2.92
C PRO A 98 1.74 -0.65 -4.22
N ALA A 99 1.06 0.47 -4.50
CA ALA A 99 0.29 0.62 -5.73
C ALA A 99 1.17 0.67 -6.99
N PHE A 100 2.33 1.28 -6.92
CA PHE A 100 3.29 1.30 -8.02
C PHE A 100 3.96 -0.07 -8.22
N ILE A 101 4.25 -0.81 -7.16
CA ILE A 101 4.74 -2.19 -7.25
C ILE A 101 3.67 -3.08 -7.91
N ASP A 102 2.42 -3.00 -7.47
CA ASP A 102 1.30 -3.73 -8.08
C ASP A 102 1.11 -3.36 -9.56
N TYR A 103 1.27 -2.08 -9.89
CA TYR A 103 1.19 -1.61 -11.27
C TYR A 103 2.33 -2.12 -12.13
N ALA A 104 3.57 -2.18 -11.60
CA ALA A 104 4.72 -2.75 -12.28
C ALA A 104 4.51 -4.24 -12.57
N LEU A 105 4.05 -5.01 -11.57
CA LEU A 105 3.72 -6.43 -11.72
C LEU A 105 2.58 -6.66 -12.72
N TYR A 106 1.56 -5.81 -12.69
CA TYR A 106 0.46 -5.86 -13.66
C TYR A 106 0.98 -5.64 -15.11
N LYS A 107 1.88 -4.66 -15.31
CA LYS A 107 2.47 -4.38 -16.62
C LYS A 107 3.31 -5.54 -17.17
N THR A 108 3.98 -6.28 -16.30
CA THR A 108 4.79 -7.45 -16.68
C THR A 108 3.97 -8.73 -16.78
N GLY A 109 2.66 -8.68 -16.41
CA GLY A 109 1.75 -9.83 -16.42
C GLY A 109 1.97 -10.79 -15.27
N CYS A 110 2.63 -10.35 -14.20
CA CYS A 110 2.73 -11.05 -12.93
C CYS A 110 1.50 -10.80 -12.05
N ASP A 111 1.26 -11.68 -11.07
CA ASP A 111 0.23 -11.47 -10.04
C ASP A 111 0.65 -10.33 -9.12
N THR A 112 -0.32 -9.52 -8.66
CA THR A 112 -0.11 -8.45 -7.67
C THR A 112 0.22 -9.00 -6.29
N VAL A 113 0.83 -8.17 -5.45
CA VAL A 113 1.26 -8.57 -4.10
C VAL A 113 0.12 -8.61 -3.09
N ARG A 114 0.33 -9.33 -1.99
CA ARG A 114 -0.39 -9.17 -0.73
C ARG A 114 0.30 -8.06 0.06
N ILE A 115 -0.44 -7.02 0.45
CA ILE A 115 0.13 -5.78 0.98
C ILE A 115 0.05 -5.75 2.51
N ALA A 116 1.18 -5.59 3.20
CA ALA A 116 1.22 -5.38 4.64
C ALA A 116 0.76 -3.96 5.01
N ILE A 117 -0.31 -3.84 5.81
CA ILE A 117 -0.85 -2.56 6.26
C ILE A 117 -0.97 -2.50 7.78
N GLY A 118 -0.71 -1.34 8.37
CA GLY A 118 -0.94 -1.12 9.80
C GLY A 118 -2.42 -1.08 10.15
N ASP A 119 -2.78 -1.56 11.33
CA ASP A 119 -4.15 -1.55 11.86
C ASP A 119 -4.72 -0.14 12.06
N ASN A 120 -3.86 0.89 12.18
CA ASN A 120 -4.26 2.29 12.24
C ASN A 120 -5.02 2.79 10.98
N LEU A 121 -4.80 2.16 9.82
CA LEU A 121 -5.47 2.53 8.56
C LEU A 121 -6.90 1.96 8.44
N LEU A 122 -7.33 1.09 9.36
CA LEU A 122 -8.63 0.42 9.31
C LEU A 122 -9.78 1.19 9.98
N ARG A 123 -9.55 2.43 10.38
CA ARG A 123 -10.55 3.26 11.06
C ARG A 123 -11.75 3.62 10.18
N ILE A 124 -11.55 3.69 8.86
CA ILE A 124 -12.60 4.02 7.91
C ILE A 124 -13.08 2.75 7.20
N PRO A 125 -14.38 2.41 7.30
CA PRO A 125 -14.93 1.18 6.73
C PRO A 125 -14.71 1.03 5.22
N ALA A 126 -14.84 2.12 4.46
CA ALA A 126 -14.61 2.12 3.02
C ALA A 126 -13.14 1.86 2.66
N ALA A 127 -12.19 2.47 3.39
CA ALA A 127 -10.77 2.23 3.22
C ALA A 127 -10.42 0.78 3.56
N THR A 128 -10.97 0.25 4.64
CA THR A 128 -10.84 -1.17 5.03
C THR A 128 -11.33 -2.11 3.93
N SER A 129 -12.49 -1.82 3.34
CA SER A 129 -13.05 -2.64 2.25
C SER A 129 -12.17 -2.58 1.00
N LEU A 130 -11.64 -1.40 0.66
CA LEU A 130 -10.72 -1.23 -0.47
C LEU A 130 -9.41 -2.00 -0.26
N MET A 131 -8.83 -1.91 0.93
CA MET A 131 -7.60 -2.62 1.28
C MET A 131 -7.77 -4.14 1.21
N ARG A 132 -8.90 -4.68 1.71
CA ARG A 132 -9.22 -6.11 1.60
C ARG A 132 -9.36 -6.57 0.16
N LEU A 133 -10.00 -5.79 -0.71
CA LEU A 133 -10.11 -6.07 -2.14
C LEU A 133 -8.75 -6.03 -2.84
N ASN A 134 -7.82 -5.24 -2.34
CA ASN A 134 -6.45 -5.18 -2.83
C ASN A 134 -5.49 -6.15 -2.11
N ARG A 135 -6.03 -7.29 -1.60
CA ARG A 135 -5.25 -8.37 -0.95
C ARG A 135 -4.42 -7.92 0.25
N SER A 136 -4.79 -6.82 0.92
CA SER A 136 -4.02 -6.37 2.09
C SER A 136 -4.26 -7.25 3.31
N PHE A 137 -3.23 -7.41 4.12
CA PHE A 137 -3.27 -8.08 5.42
C PHE A 137 -2.77 -7.15 6.53
N ILE A 138 -3.22 -7.42 7.76
CA ILE A 138 -3.08 -6.47 8.85
C ILE A 138 -1.83 -6.77 9.67
N VAL A 139 -1.00 -5.74 9.87
CA VAL A 139 0.09 -5.71 10.84
C VAL A 139 -0.42 -5.03 12.11
N LYS A 140 -0.57 -5.79 13.18
CA LYS A 140 -1.01 -5.27 14.48
C LYS A 140 0.12 -4.50 15.15
N ARG A 141 -0.01 -3.18 15.22
CA ARG A 141 0.96 -2.25 15.84
C ARG A 141 0.56 -1.83 17.24
N SER A 142 -0.74 -1.83 17.55
CA SER A 142 -1.33 -1.35 18.80
C SER A 142 -1.13 -2.29 20.00
N ILE A 143 -0.41 -3.43 19.83
CA ILE A 143 -0.20 -4.40 20.90
C ILE A 143 1.03 -4.00 21.73
N GLU A 144 0.82 -3.67 23.00
CA GLU A 144 1.88 -3.28 23.94
C GLU A 144 2.44 -4.47 24.73
N ALA A 145 1.57 -5.44 25.09
CA ALA A 145 1.98 -6.60 25.90
C ALA A 145 3.00 -7.48 25.16
N PRO A 146 4.22 -7.71 25.70
CA PRO A 146 5.33 -8.36 24.96
C PRO A 146 4.98 -9.76 24.45
N ARG A 147 4.26 -10.57 25.23
CA ARG A 147 3.87 -11.93 24.83
C ARG A 147 2.86 -11.90 23.67
N GLU A 148 1.89 -11.01 23.72
CA GLU A 148 0.90 -10.84 22.66
C GLU A 148 1.52 -10.26 21.39
N LYS A 149 2.45 -9.31 21.55
CA LYS A 149 3.24 -8.75 20.44
C LYS A 149 4.04 -9.83 19.74
N LEU A 150 4.75 -10.69 20.50
CA LEU A 150 5.49 -11.81 19.93
C LEU A 150 4.55 -12.79 19.19
N LYS A 151 3.39 -13.11 19.76
CA LYS A 151 2.38 -13.95 19.10
C LYS A 151 1.89 -13.34 17.79
N ALA A 152 1.60 -12.03 17.77
CA ALA A 152 1.16 -11.33 16.57
C ALA A 152 2.26 -11.30 15.49
N LEU A 153 3.51 -11.04 15.86
CA LEU A 153 4.66 -11.08 14.94
C LEU A 153 4.90 -12.50 14.40
N THR A 154 4.71 -13.52 15.22
CA THR A 154 4.81 -14.92 14.79
C THR A 154 3.71 -15.27 13.77
N HIS A 155 2.47 -14.85 14.01
CA HIS A 155 1.39 -15.03 13.03
C HIS A 155 1.67 -14.31 11.71
N LEU A 156 2.20 -13.09 11.79
CA LEU A 156 2.60 -12.31 10.62
C LEU A 156 3.68 -13.02 9.81
N SER A 157 4.74 -13.49 10.49
CA SER A 157 5.82 -14.24 9.86
C SER A 157 5.32 -15.52 9.18
N ASN A 158 4.43 -16.27 9.87
CA ASN A 158 3.81 -17.47 9.31
C ASN A 158 2.99 -17.16 8.05
N TYR A 159 2.22 -16.06 8.07
CA TYR A 159 1.44 -15.64 6.91
C TYR A 159 2.35 -15.30 5.70
N ILE A 160 3.46 -14.61 5.96
CA ILE A 160 4.45 -14.27 4.92
C ILE A 160 5.05 -15.57 4.35
N GLY A 161 5.59 -16.44 5.20
CA GLY A 161 6.24 -17.69 4.76
C GLY A 161 5.29 -18.59 3.97
N LEU A 162 4.10 -18.85 4.50
CA LEU A 162 3.07 -19.65 3.81
C LEU A 162 2.65 -19.01 2.47
N SER A 163 2.56 -17.67 2.40
CA SER A 163 2.21 -17.00 1.15
C SER A 163 3.27 -17.25 0.07
N ILE A 164 4.55 -17.16 0.41
CA ILE A 164 5.63 -17.43 -0.54
C ILE A 164 5.63 -18.90 -0.97
N GLU A 165 5.43 -19.85 -0.05
CA GLU A 165 5.30 -21.28 -0.37
C GLU A 165 4.12 -21.56 -1.31
N GLU A 166 3.03 -20.78 -1.22
CA GLU A 166 1.89 -20.83 -2.15
C GLU A 166 2.13 -20.07 -3.46
N ASN A 167 3.34 -19.62 -3.73
CA ASN A 167 3.66 -18.75 -4.87
C ASN A 167 2.84 -17.44 -4.90
N LYS A 168 2.57 -16.85 -3.73
CA LYS A 168 1.90 -15.55 -3.59
C LYS A 168 2.89 -14.51 -3.10
N SER A 169 3.10 -13.50 -3.92
CA SER A 169 4.01 -12.40 -3.59
C SER A 169 3.47 -11.53 -2.46
N ILE A 170 4.39 -11.01 -1.66
CA ILE A 170 4.14 -10.12 -0.52
C ILE A 170 4.91 -8.82 -0.73
N TRP A 171 4.33 -7.69 -0.33
CA TRP A 171 5.05 -6.44 -0.12
C TRP A 171 5.05 -6.05 1.35
N ILE A 172 6.22 -5.66 1.84
CA ILE A 172 6.41 -5.07 3.17
C ILE A 172 7.41 -3.92 3.09
N ALA A 173 7.19 -2.88 3.88
CA ALA A 173 8.15 -1.81 4.03
C ALA A 173 9.37 -2.28 4.85
N GLN A 174 10.56 -1.78 4.52
CA GLN A 174 11.83 -2.10 5.21
C GLN A 174 11.91 -1.60 6.66
N ARG A 175 10.98 -0.76 7.07
CA ARG A 175 10.89 -0.19 8.42
C ARG A 175 9.44 0.10 8.81
N GLU A 176 9.21 0.33 10.08
CA GLU A 176 7.93 0.83 10.55
C GLU A 176 7.75 2.32 10.20
N GLY A 177 6.65 2.61 9.52
CA GLY A 177 6.33 3.98 9.09
C GLY A 177 7.15 4.48 7.91
N ARG A 178 6.74 5.63 7.38
CA ARG A 178 7.39 6.28 6.25
C ARG A 178 8.65 7.02 6.68
N ALA A 179 9.69 7.01 5.85
CA ALA A 179 10.82 7.91 6.01
C ALA A 179 10.37 9.38 5.80
N LYS A 180 10.70 10.26 6.74
CA LYS A 180 10.33 11.68 6.72
C LYS A 180 11.52 12.60 6.48
N ASP A 181 12.69 12.14 6.89
CA ASP A 181 13.98 12.82 6.79
C ASP A 181 14.83 12.34 5.60
N GLY A 182 14.29 11.49 4.75
CA GLY A 182 15.02 10.88 3.63
C GLY A 182 15.95 9.72 4.01
N ASN A 183 16.05 9.36 5.29
CA ASN A 183 16.88 8.24 5.74
C ASN A 183 16.15 6.90 5.54
N ASP A 184 16.59 6.13 4.56
CA ASP A 184 15.99 4.84 4.16
C ASP A 184 16.72 3.63 4.79
N LYS A 185 16.98 3.68 6.07
CA LYS A 185 17.63 2.57 6.77
C LYS A 185 16.64 1.42 7.02
N THR A 186 17.05 0.20 6.64
CA THR A 186 16.32 -1.03 6.99
C THR A 186 16.38 -1.31 8.48
N GLU A 187 15.24 -1.60 9.10
CA GLU A 187 15.18 -1.98 10.50
C GLU A 187 15.43 -3.49 10.69
N ASP A 188 16.40 -3.84 11.52
CA ASP A 188 16.68 -5.21 11.91
C ASP A 188 15.45 -5.96 12.45
N ALA A 189 14.54 -5.23 13.10
CA ALA A 189 13.30 -5.76 13.64
C ALA A 189 12.41 -6.40 12.56
N VAL A 190 12.40 -5.84 11.35
CA VAL A 190 11.65 -6.38 10.21
C VAL A 190 12.24 -7.73 9.79
N LEU A 191 13.55 -7.83 9.64
CA LEU A 191 14.22 -9.08 9.25
C LEU A 191 14.09 -10.16 10.35
N LYS A 192 14.22 -9.77 11.62
CA LYS A 192 13.98 -10.66 12.76
C LYS A 192 12.56 -11.19 12.78
N MET A 193 11.57 -10.34 12.54
CA MET A 193 10.16 -10.72 12.45
C MET A 193 9.95 -11.73 11.31
N ILE A 194 10.42 -11.43 10.10
CA ILE A 194 10.30 -12.32 8.95
C ILE A 194 10.90 -13.71 9.26
N SER A 195 12.03 -13.77 9.95
CA SER A 195 12.74 -15.03 10.25
C SER A 195 12.03 -15.97 11.25
N LEU A 196 10.98 -15.52 11.94
CA LEU A 196 10.32 -16.35 12.99
C LEU A 196 9.72 -17.65 12.43
N TYR A 197 9.17 -17.64 11.23
CA TYR A 197 8.61 -18.84 10.58
C TYR A 197 9.70 -19.87 10.24
N GLY A 198 10.85 -19.45 9.72
CA GLY A 198 11.99 -20.31 9.45
C GLY A 198 12.51 -20.99 10.73
N ARG A 199 12.56 -20.23 11.85
CA ARG A 199 12.94 -20.80 13.16
C ARG A 199 11.99 -21.91 13.62
N GLN A 200 10.67 -21.74 13.40
CA GLN A 200 9.70 -22.80 13.72
C GLN A 200 9.93 -24.06 12.87
N LYS A 201 10.38 -23.90 11.63
CA LYS A 201 10.76 -24.99 10.73
C LYS A 201 12.17 -25.53 10.97
N LYS A 202 12.89 -25.04 12.00
CA LYS A 202 14.27 -25.41 12.33
C LYS A 202 15.26 -25.11 11.20
N GLN A 203 14.98 -24.14 10.36
CA GLN A 203 15.88 -23.65 9.32
C GLN A 203 16.84 -22.61 9.90
N SER A 204 18.06 -22.56 9.40
CA SER A 204 18.97 -21.45 9.68
C SER A 204 18.42 -20.14 9.10
N PHE A 205 18.89 -19.01 9.60
CA PHE A 205 18.47 -17.69 9.09
C PHE A 205 18.75 -17.56 7.58
N SER A 206 19.96 -17.96 7.14
CA SER A 206 20.36 -17.86 5.73
C SER A 206 19.49 -18.75 4.83
N GLU A 207 19.29 -20.01 5.18
CA GLU A 207 18.46 -20.93 4.40
C GLU A 207 17.04 -20.43 4.24
N TYR A 208 16.45 -19.94 5.33
CA TYR A 208 15.07 -19.43 5.27
C TYR A 208 14.98 -18.14 4.46
N MET A 209 15.86 -17.16 4.69
CA MET A 209 15.84 -15.89 3.95
C MET A 209 16.02 -16.10 2.44
N SER A 210 16.91 -17.02 2.03
CA SER A 210 17.07 -17.38 0.61
C SER A 210 15.83 -18.04 0.02
N SER A 211 15.05 -18.77 0.83
CA SER A 211 13.81 -19.42 0.35
C SER A 211 12.67 -18.43 0.08
N LEU A 212 12.77 -17.19 0.55
CA LEU A 212 11.73 -16.17 0.40
C LEU A 212 11.79 -15.44 -0.94
N ASN A 213 12.81 -15.66 -1.78
CA ASN A 213 13.01 -14.94 -3.03
C ASN A 213 12.87 -13.42 -2.81
N ILE A 214 13.67 -12.85 -1.90
CA ILE A 214 13.57 -11.46 -1.51
C ILE A 214 13.98 -10.57 -2.68
N VAL A 215 13.10 -9.66 -3.08
CA VAL A 215 13.37 -8.63 -4.09
C VAL A 215 13.46 -7.28 -3.38
N PRO A 216 14.66 -6.71 -3.23
CA PRO A 216 14.80 -5.34 -2.75
C PRO A 216 14.27 -4.36 -3.81
N VAL A 217 13.44 -3.40 -3.38
CA VAL A 217 12.88 -2.39 -4.29
C VAL A 217 13.22 -0.99 -3.77
N SER A 218 13.81 -0.17 -4.64
CA SER A 218 13.98 1.25 -4.40
C SER A 218 12.87 2.04 -5.08
N ILE A 219 12.21 2.92 -4.34
CA ILE A 219 11.16 3.80 -4.82
C ILE A 219 11.62 5.25 -4.63
N THR A 220 11.68 5.99 -5.72
CA THR A 220 12.12 7.38 -5.73
C THR A 220 11.06 8.27 -6.36
N TYR A 221 10.76 9.36 -5.69
CA TYR A 221 9.92 10.46 -6.17
C TYR A 221 10.80 11.70 -6.32
N GLU A 222 10.73 12.38 -7.47
CA GLU A 222 11.43 13.65 -7.64
C GLU A 222 10.88 14.70 -6.69
N TYR A 223 9.56 14.78 -6.57
CA TYR A 223 8.86 15.60 -5.58
C TYR A 223 7.95 14.75 -4.71
N ASP A 224 8.07 14.90 -3.39
CA ASP A 224 7.17 14.23 -2.45
C ASP A 224 5.96 15.14 -2.15
N PRO A 225 4.74 14.77 -2.57
CA PRO A 225 3.55 15.59 -2.30
C PRO A 225 3.25 15.82 -0.81
N ASN A 226 3.89 15.05 0.05
CA ASN A 226 3.75 15.13 1.50
C ASN A 226 4.97 15.73 2.22
N ASP A 227 5.91 16.34 1.50
CA ASP A 227 7.16 16.90 2.04
C ASP A 227 6.90 17.89 3.18
N LEU A 228 6.03 18.87 2.95
CA LEU A 228 5.68 19.88 3.95
C LEU A 228 5.04 19.27 5.20
N ALA A 229 4.17 18.27 5.04
CA ALA A 229 3.55 17.59 6.18
C ALA A 229 4.58 16.76 6.96
N LYS A 230 5.52 16.12 6.27
CA LYS A 230 6.63 15.39 6.88
C LYS A 230 7.59 16.31 7.62
N ALA A 231 7.92 17.45 7.01
CA ALA A 231 8.75 18.47 7.65
C ALA A 231 8.09 19.04 8.92
N ASN A 232 6.78 19.31 8.86
CA ASN A 232 6.03 19.77 10.03
C ASN A 232 6.02 18.72 11.16
N GLU A 233 5.81 17.43 10.84
CA GLU A 233 5.88 16.37 11.85
C GLU A 233 7.25 16.28 12.50
N LEU A 234 8.35 16.44 11.75
CA LEU A 234 9.71 16.45 12.28
C LEU A 234 9.94 17.67 13.17
N TYR A 235 9.53 18.86 12.72
CA TYR A 235 9.64 20.10 13.47
C TYR A 235 8.88 20.04 14.81
N GLU A 236 7.63 19.56 14.79
CA GLU A 236 6.84 19.45 16.01
C GLU A 236 7.44 18.42 16.99
N LYS A 237 7.99 17.31 16.48
CA LYS A 237 8.72 16.34 17.32
C LYS A 237 9.96 16.93 17.95
N GLU A 238 10.75 17.70 17.20
CA GLU A 238 11.94 18.36 17.71
C GLU A 238 11.60 19.39 18.77
N LYS A 239 10.57 20.20 18.53
CA LYS A 239 10.15 21.27 19.42
C LYS A 239 9.45 20.79 20.69
N ASN A 240 8.56 19.80 20.58
CA ASN A 240 7.66 19.38 21.67
C ASN A 240 7.99 17.99 22.23
N GLY A 241 8.98 17.28 21.65
CA GLY A 241 9.35 15.91 22.04
C GLY A 241 8.49 14.83 21.44
N GLU A 242 7.26 15.15 21.00
CA GLU A 242 6.31 14.23 20.42
C GLU A 242 5.45 14.88 19.33
N TYR A 243 4.78 14.06 18.53
CA TYR A 243 3.82 14.49 17.54
C TYR A 243 2.56 13.63 17.61
N HIS A 244 1.42 14.26 17.80
CA HIS A 244 0.13 13.58 17.81
C HIS A 244 -0.57 13.77 16.46
N LYS A 245 -0.82 12.67 15.78
CA LYS A 245 -1.55 12.68 14.51
C LYS A 245 -3.03 12.97 14.73
N ASP A 246 -3.59 13.82 13.89
CA ASP A 246 -5.03 13.99 13.79
C ASP A 246 -5.72 12.72 13.24
N GLU A 247 -6.98 12.53 13.58
CA GLU A 247 -7.78 11.35 13.21
C GLU A 247 -7.80 11.09 11.69
N PHE A 248 -7.83 12.15 10.87
CA PHE A 248 -7.92 12.07 9.42
C PHE A 248 -6.61 12.31 8.67
N GLU A 249 -5.52 12.55 9.38
CA GLU A 249 -4.22 12.89 8.78
C GLU A 249 -3.70 11.84 7.79
N ASP A 250 -3.88 10.53 8.10
CA ASP A 250 -3.45 9.47 7.18
C ASP A 250 -4.24 9.51 5.86
N ILE A 251 -5.54 9.89 5.90
CA ILE A 251 -6.38 10.02 4.70
C ILE A 251 -6.04 11.25 3.89
N GLU A 252 -5.77 12.36 4.56
CA GLU A 252 -5.29 13.57 3.91
C GLU A 252 -3.96 13.33 3.22
N THR A 253 -3.05 12.62 3.89
CA THR A 253 -1.76 12.19 3.35
C THR A 253 -1.92 11.32 2.11
N ILE A 254 -2.79 10.30 2.15
CA ILE A 254 -3.12 9.46 0.99
C ILE A 254 -3.69 10.32 -0.15
N THR A 255 -4.60 11.24 0.17
CA THR A 255 -5.23 12.12 -0.82
C THR A 255 -4.21 13.05 -1.48
N ARG A 256 -3.30 13.64 -0.71
CA ARG A 256 -2.20 14.47 -1.22
C ARG A 256 -1.25 13.65 -2.09
N GLY A 257 -0.87 12.43 -1.65
CA GLY A 257 -0.06 11.51 -2.43
C GLY A 257 -0.67 11.22 -3.80
N ILE A 258 -1.95 10.88 -3.86
CA ILE A 258 -2.66 10.57 -5.11
C ILE A 258 -2.75 11.79 -6.04
N ARG A 259 -3.04 12.98 -5.51
CA ARG A 259 -3.35 14.19 -6.31
C ARG A 259 -2.14 15.06 -6.59
N GLY A 260 -1.15 15.05 -5.71
CA GLY A 260 0.00 15.93 -5.79
C GLY A 260 0.91 15.56 -6.95
N TYR A 261 1.57 16.57 -7.50
CA TYR A 261 2.58 16.40 -8.54
C TYR A 261 3.84 15.76 -7.95
N LYS A 262 4.45 14.84 -8.70
CA LYS A 262 5.54 13.99 -8.23
C LYS A 262 6.83 14.09 -9.07
N GLY A 263 6.79 14.86 -10.19
CA GLY A 263 7.88 14.85 -11.15
C GLY A 263 8.13 13.46 -11.73
N HIS A 264 9.37 13.07 -11.88
CA HIS A 264 9.74 11.72 -12.28
C HIS A 264 9.64 10.76 -11.09
N VAL A 265 9.03 9.60 -11.32
CA VAL A 265 8.95 8.51 -10.35
C VAL A 265 9.69 7.30 -10.89
N LYS A 266 10.57 6.72 -10.08
CA LYS A 266 11.37 5.56 -10.49
C LYS A 266 11.26 4.44 -9.46
N LEU A 267 10.97 3.23 -9.94
CA LEU A 267 11.04 1.99 -9.18
C LEU A 267 12.12 1.09 -9.77
N VAL A 268 13.01 0.62 -8.91
CA VAL A 268 14.07 -0.31 -9.29
C VAL A 268 13.91 -1.58 -8.43
N ALA A 269 13.58 -2.68 -9.06
CA ALA A 269 13.64 -4.00 -8.45
C ALA A 269 15.05 -4.59 -8.65
N GLY A 270 15.70 -4.95 -7.55
CA GLY A 270 16.95 -5.70 -7.58
C GLY A 270 16.72 -7.16 -7.97
N ASP A 271 17.81 -7.88 -8.18
CA ASP A 271 17.74 -9.33 -8.40
C ASP A 271 17.29 -10.05 -7.11
N PRO A 272 16.50 -11.15 -7.22
CA PRO A 272 16.08 -11.92 -6.06
C PRO A 272 17.29 -12.49 -5.30
N ILE A 273 17.22 -12.42 -3.97
CA ILE A 273 18.27 -12.90 -3.04
C ILE A 273 17.87 -14.26 -2.51
#